data_106c0882f23f83807503617af104efe0
#
_entry.id   106c0882f23f83807503617af104efe0
#
_cell.length_a   1.000
_cell.length_b   1.000
_cell.length_c   1.000
_cell.angle_alpha   90.00
_cell.angle_beta   90.00
_cell.angle_gamma   90.00
#
_symmetry.space_group_name_H-M   'P 1'
#
loop_
_entity.id
_entity.type
_entity.pdbx_description
1 polymer ?
#
loop_
_entity_poly.entity_id
_entity_poly.type
_entity_poly.pdbx_seq_one_letter_code
_entity_poly.pdbx_strand_id
1 'polypeptide(L)'
;SVEDAALVLDVIAGRDALDSTTIERDQQGYAKPDIEIKGKIVGVIKEYMDEGIDDSVRAVIQKSINDLESAGAIIKQVSLPSLPLALAVYYIICPAEVSSNLSRYDGQRYGLSAQDAKNLSSSYELARERGFEAENKRRIMIGTYVLSSGYYDAYYKRAQTVRTKLIQEFEAVFSSVDYIVGPTAPLTAFKLGENVDDPLQMYLADIMTVAANLVGIPAISIPAPEVEGLPVGIQFMAPQHHDRALLSIAQATEQLA
;
A
#
# COMPACT_ATOMS: atom_id res chain seq x y z
N SER A 1 -5.58 12.78 12.34
CA SER A 1 -6.19 13.63 11.32
C SER A 1 -5.30 13.77 10.09
N VAL A 2 -5.86 14.20 8.96
CA VAL A 2 -5.10 14.53 7.74
C VAL A 2 -4.15 15.68 8.00
N GLU A 3 -4.54 16.65 8.84
CA GLU A 3 -3.69 17.76 9.24
C GLU A 3 -2.43 17.28 9.97
N ASP A 4 -2.55 16.34 10.90
CA ASP A 4 -1.40 15.77 11.60
C ASP A 4 -0.49 14.99 10.66
N ALA A 5 -1.07 14.20 9.73
CA ALA A 5 -0.30 13.50 8.71
C ALA A 5 0.49 14.46 7.82
N ALA A 6 -0.11 15.57 7.43
CA ALA A 6 0.54 16.62 6.64
C ALA A 6 1.68 17.32 7.40
N LEU A 7 1.47 17.61 8.70
CA LEU A 7 2.53 18.16 9.57
C LEU A 7 3.72 17.21 9.71
N VAL A 8 3.47 15.92 9.91
CA VAL A 8 4.53 14.91 9.99
C VAL A 8 5.26 14.81 8.66
N LEU A 9 4.53 14.77 7.53
CA LEU A 9 5.14 14.73 6.21
C LEU A 9 6.03 15.96 5.92
N ASP A 10 5.63 17.13 6.39
CA ASP A 10 6.47 18.35 6.27
C ASP A 10 7.83 18.20 6.95
N VAL A 11 7.92 17.41 8.00
CA VAL A 11 9.18 17.19 8.72
C VAL A 11 10.03 16.09 8.09
N ILE A 12 9.40 14.99 7.65
CA ILE A 12 10.13 13.79 7.20
C ILE A 12 10.38 13.75 5.69
N ALA A 13 9.64 14.52 4.89
CA ALA A 13 9.82 14.54 3.43
C ALA A 13 11.07 15.31 3.03
N GLY A 14 11.76 14.79 2.03
CA GLY A 14 12.91 15.48 1.41
C GLY A 14 14.01 14.51 1.01
N ARG A 15 15.00 15.04 0.32
CA ARG A 15 16.13 14.25 -0.12
C ARG A 15 17.12 14.01 1.00
N ASP A 16 17.51 12.77 1.19
CA ASP A 16 18.62 12.36 2.03
C ASP A 16 19.79 11.91 1.13
N ALA A 17 20.97 12.50 1.33
CA ALA A 17 22.17 12.16 0.56
C ALA A 17 22.67 10.72 0.81
N LEU A 18 22.27 10.10 1.93
CA LEU A 18 22.62 8.73 2.30
C LEU A 18 21.58 7.69 1.82
N ASP A 19 20.44 8.13 1.31
CA ASP A 19 19.38 7.28 0.77
C ASP A 19 19.05 7.66 -0.68
N SER A 20 19.52 6.85 -1.62
CA SER A 20 19.30 7.05 -3.06
C SER A 20 17.85 6.87 -3.51
N THR A 21 16.96 6.39 -2.65
CA THR A 21 15.54 6.21 -2.95
C THR A 21 14.70 7.44 -2.65
N THR A 22 15.24 8.40 -1.90
CA THR A 22 14.55 9.65 -1.58
C THR A 22 14.56 10.62 -2.76
N ILE A 23 13.51 11.42 -2.84
CA ILE A 23 13.30 12.43 -3.88
C ILE A 23 13.24 13.84 -3.27
N GLU A 24 13.38 14.86 -4.10
CA GLU A 24 13.15 16.23 -3.66
C GLU A 24 11.69 16.40 -3.21
N ARG A 25 11.51 17.11 -2.11
CA ARG A 25 10.17 17.43 -1.61
C ARG A 25 9.53 18.54 -2.45
N ASP A 26 8.21 18.66 -2.34
CA ASP A 26 7.48 19.82 -2.85
C ASP A 26 8.03 21.10 -2.19
N GLN A 27 8.20 22.16 -2.98
CA GLN A 27 8.66 23.47 -2.47
C GLN A 27 7.60 24.13 -1.58
N GLN A 28 6.31 23.84 -1.80
CA GLN A 28 5.22 24.25 -0.93
C GLN A 28 5.06 23.22 0.18
N GLY A 29 4.90 23.66 1.42
CA GLY A 29 4.68 22.78 2.55
C GLY A 29 3.38 21.96 2.41
N TYR A 30 3.32 20.81 3.08
CA TYR A 30 2.16 19.93 3.09
C TYR A 30 1.12 20.33 4.13
N ALA A 31 1.53 21.00 5.20
CA ALA A 31 0.69 21.32 6.37
C ALA A 31 -0.49 22.27 6.09
N LYS A 32 -0.51 22.93 4.95
CA LYS A 32 -1.61 23.83 4.56
C LYS A 32 -2.02 23.55 3.11
N PRO A 33 -2.69 22.43 2.85
CA PRO A 33 -3.22 22.15 1.52
C PRO A 33 -4.39 23.09 1.20
N ASP A 34 -4.58 23.36 -0.08
CA ASP A 34 -5.77 24.09 -0.54
C ASP A 34 -6.96 23.12 -0.48
N ILE A 35 -7.99 23.44 0.32
CA ILE A 35 -9.14 22.57 0.54
C ILE A 35 -10.20 22.87 -0.53
N GLU A 36 -10.31 22.03 -1.56
CA GLU A 36 -11.29 22.19 -2.62
C GLU A 36 -11.79 20.84 -3.14
N ILE A 37 -13.10 20.59 -3.03
CA ILE A 37 -13.77 19.40 -3.59
C ILE A 37 -14.48 19.75 -4.91
N LYS A 38 -15.07 20.94 -5.00
CA LYS A 38 -15.94 21.32 -6.10
C LYS A 38 -15.22 21.27 -7.45
N GLY A 39 -15.82 20.54 -8.38
CA GLY A 39 -15.30 20.37 -9.73
C GLY A 39 -14.17 19.37 -9.88
N LYS A 40 -13.66 18.78 -8.80
CA LYS A 40 -12.66 17.69 -8.87
C LYS A 40 -13.30 16.43 -9.43
N ILE A 41 -12.58 15.76 -10.31
CA ILE A 41 -13.02 14.49 -10.92
C ILE A 41 -12.44 13.34 -10.09
N VAL A 42 -13.32 12.55 -9.47
CA VAL A 42 -12.94 11.42 -8.61
C VAL A 42 -13.35 10.11 -9.27
N GLY A 43 -12.37 9.26 -9.57
CA GLY A 43 -12.56 7.93 -10.13
C GLY A 43 -12.86 6.90 -9.05
N VAL A 44 -13.96 6.16 -9.17
CA VAL A 44 -14.28 5.01 -8.31
C VAL A 44 -13.87 3.74 -9.03
N ILE A 45 -12.97 2.97 -8.40
CA ILE A 45 -12.49 1.71 -8.98
C ILE A 45 -13.60 0.67 -8.91
N LYS A 46 -14.08 0.23 -10.07
CA LYS A 46 -15.14 -0.76 -10.17
C LYS A 46 -14.74 -2.08 -9.47
N GLU A 47 -13.54 -2.57 -9.72
CA GLU A 47 -13.03 -3.83 -9.20
C GLU A 47 -12.93 -3.87 -7.66
N TYR A 48 -12.81 -2.71 -7.00
CA TYR A 48 -12.83 -2.62 -5.54
C TYR A 48 -14.24 -2.60 -4.95
N MET A 49 -15.24 -2.25 -5.75
CA MET A 49 -16.64 -2.15 -5.33
C MET A 49 -17.49 -3.38 -5.75
N ASP A 50 -16.91 -4.31 -6.51
CA ASP A 50 -17.58 -5.53 -6.97
C ASP A 50 -17.52 -6.66 -5.91
N GLU A 51 -17.02 -7.84 -6.29
CA GLU A 51 -16.93 -9.02 -5.42
C GLU A 51 -15.75 -8.92 -4.44
N GLY A 52 -15.90 -9.50 -3.25
CA GLY A 52 -14.81 -9.61 -2.25
C GLY A 52 -14.76 -8.49 -1.21
N ILE A 53 -15.65 -7.52 -1.26
CA ILE A 53 -15.87 -6.52 -0.21
C ILE A 53 -17.13 -6.87 0.59
N ASP A 54 -17.10 -6.71 1.91
CA ASP A 54 -18.26 -6.84 2.77
C ASP A 54 -19.34 -5.81 2.42
N ASP A 55 -20.60 -6.22 2.40
CA ASP A 55 -21.71 -5.37 1.99
C ASP A 55 -21.89 -4.13 2.89
N SER A 56 -21.61 -4.26 4.19
CA SER A 56 -21.68 -3.15 5.13
C SER A 56 -20.56 -2.14 4.89
N VAL A 57 -19.35 -2.60 4.61
CA VAL A 57 -18.22 -1.74 4.23
C VAL A 57 -18.51 -1.06 2.89
N ARG A 58 -19.01 -1.80 1.91
CA ARG A 58 -19.41 -1.25 0.60
C ARG A 58 -20.43 -0.13 0.75
N ALA A 59 -21.45 -0.32 1.58
CA ALA A 59 -22.51 0.69 1.81
C ALA A 59 -21.94 1.99 2.41
N VAL A 60 -21.02 1.87 3.36
CA VAL A 60 -20.37 3.02 4.00
C VAL A 60 -19.47 3.78 3.01
N ILE A 61 -18.68 3.06 2.22
CA ILE A 61 -17.83 3.68 1.18
C ILE A 61 -18.71 4.37 0.12
N GLN A 62 -19.80 3.72 -0.31
CA GLN A 62 -20.74 4.33 -1.26
C GLN A 62 -21.37 5.62 -0.69
N LYS A 63 -21.71 5.62 0.62
CA LYS A 63 -22.20 6.84 1.29
C LYS A 63 -21.17 7.96 1.21
N SER A 64 -19.90 7.69 1.56
CA SER A 64 -18.83 8.69 1.50
C SER A 64 -18.59 9.21 0.08
N ILE A 65 -18.75 8.37 -0.95
CA ILE A 65 -18.68 8.79 -2.36
C ILE A 65 -19.86 9.73 -2.70
N ASN A 66 -21.08 9.44 -2.22
CA ASN A 66 -22.24 10.29 -2.43
C ASN A 66 -22.10 11.64 -1.69
N ASP A 67 -21.47 11.66 -0.52
CA ASP A 67 -21.19 12.89 0.22
C ASP A 67 -20.18 13.77 -0.55
N LEU A 68 -19.14 13.18 -1.18
CA LEU A 68 -18.23 13.88 -2.09
C LEU A 68 -18.96 14.48 -3.30
N GLU A 69 -19.86 13.72 -3.94
CA GLU A 69 -20.66 14.21 -5.06
C GLU A 69 -21.55 15.38 -4.63
N SER A 70 -22.17 15.27 -3.46
CA SER A 70 -23.00 16.34 -2.86
C SER A 70 -22.19 17.60 -2.55
N ALA A 71 -20.90 17.45 -2.21
CA ALA A 71 -19.97 18.55 -2.01
C ALA A 71 -19.45 19.15 -3.33
N GLY A 72 -19.85 18.60 -4.48
CA GLY A 72 -19.58 19.14 -5.81
C GLY A 72 -18.45 18.45 -6.57
N ALA A 73 -17.96 17.28 -6.10
CA ALA A 73 -17.08 16.43 -6.90
C ALA A 73 -17.83 15.82 -8.09
N ILE A 74 -17.12 15.51 -9.15
CA ILE A 74 -17.64 14.79 -10.32
C ILE A 74 -17.19 13.34 -10.20
N ILE A 75 -18.12 12.43 -9.91
CA ILE A 75 -17.82 11.00 -9.74
C ILE A 75 -17.82 10.30 -11.09
N LYS A 76 -16.77 9.52 -11.36
CA LYS A 76 -16.65 8.66 -12.55
C LYS A 76 -16.35 7.24 -12.15
N GLN A 77 -16.98 6.25 -12.75
CA GLN A 77 -16.50 4.87 -12.67
C GLN A 77 -15.28 4.68 -13.55
N VAL A 78 -14.25 4.03 -12.99
CA VAL A 78 -13.02 3.66 -13.68
C VAL A 78 -12.76 2.17 -13.50
N SER A 79 -12.04 1.56 -14.43
CA SER A 79 -11.70 0.14 -14.41
C SER A 79 -10.19 -0.03 -14.57
N LEU A 80 -9.63 -0.94 -13.79
CA LEU A 80 -8.24 -1.36 -13.80
C LEU A 80 -8.19 -2.89 -13.99
N PRO A 81 -8.29 -3.40 -15.21
CA PRO A 81 -8.49 -4.83 -15.49
C PRO A 81 -7.40 -5.75 -14.94
N SER A 82 -6.18 -5.23 -14.74
CA SER A 82 -5.07 -6.00 -14.15
C SER A 82 -5.05 -5.99 -12.62
N LEU A 83 -5.93 -5.21 -11.98
CA LEU A 83 -5.98 -5.05 -10.52
C LEU A 83 -6.15 -6.39 -9.75
N PRO A 84 -6.95 -7.37 -10.19
CA PRO A 84 -7.07 -8.66 -9.52
C PRO A 84 -5.74 -9.44 -9.43
N LEU A 85 -4.75 -9.10 -10.25
CA LEU A 85 -3.42 -9.71 -10.23
C LEU A 85 -2.46 -9.03 -9.23
N ALA A 86 -2.80 -7.85 -8.70
CA ALA A 86 -1.91 -7.03 -7.88
C ALA A 86 -1.40 -7.78 -6.65
N LEU A 87 -2.27 -8.50 -5.95
CA LEU A 87 -1.89 -9.27 -4.76
C LEU A 87 -0.84 -10.35 -5.08
N ALA A 88 -1.06 -11.11 -6.14
CA ALA A 88 -0.11 -12.16 -6.58
C ALA A 88 1.25 -11.53 -7.00
N VAL A 89 1.22 -10.41 -7.70
CA VAL A 89 2.41 -9.65 -8.11
C VAL A 89 3.18 -9.16 -6.88
N TYR A 90 2.50 -8.63 -5.88
CA TYR A 90 3.10 -8.18 -4.63
C TYR A 90 3.81 -9.34 -3.90
N TYR A 91 3.15 -10.50 -3.77
CA TYR A 91 3.72 -11.67 -3.09
C TYR A 91 4.87 -12.36 -3.85
N ILE A 92 5.16 -11.94 -5.07
CA ILE A 92 6.36 -12.33 -5.81
C ILE A 92 7.46 -11.27 -5.64
N ILE A 93 7.13 -10.00 -5.92
CA ILE A 93 8.13 -8.91 -5.94
C ILE A 93 8.61 -8.58 -4.53
N CYS A 94 7.71 -8.39 -3.56
CA CYS A 94 8.09 -8.00 -2.21
C CYS A 94 8.97 -9.05 -1.52
N PRO A 95 8.65 -10.36 -1.51
CA PRO A 95 9.56 -11.37 -0.99
C PRO A 95 10.91 -11.44 -1.72
N ALA A 96 10.96 -11.22 -3.03
CA ALA A 96 12.21 -11.15 -3.78
C ALA A 96 13.10 -10.01 -3.28
N GLU A 97 12.54 -8.81 -3.11
CA GLU A 97 13.23 -7.64 -2.53
C GLU A 97 13.65 -7.91 -1.07
N VAL A 98 12.76 -8.45 -0.24
CA VAL A 98 13.03 -8.81 1.16
C VAL A 98 14.19 -9.79 1.25
N SER A 99 14.20 -10.86 0.44
CA SER A 99 15.27 -11.85 0.41
C SER A 99 16.63 -11.22 0.09
N SER A 100 16.66 -10.33 -0.91
CA SER A 100 17.86 -9.61 -1.31
C SER A 100 18.34 -8.63 -0.22
N ASN A 101 17.44 -7.81 0.29
CA ASN A 101 17.77 -6.75 1.24
C ASN A 101 18.16 -7.30 2.62
N LEU A 102 17.46 -8.30 3.13
CA LEU A 102 17.75 -8.91 4.44
C LEU A 102 18.99 -9.84 4.42
N SER A 103 19.56 -10.15 3.27
CA SER A 103 20.80 -10.91 3.18
C SER A 103 21.98 -10.24 3.91
N ARG A 104 21.91 -8.91 4.10
CA ARG A 104 22.92 -8.11 4.80
C ARG A 104 22.94 -8.30 6.32
N TYR A 105 21.82 -8.79 6.89
CA TYR A 105 21.72 -9.01 8.34
C TYR A 105 22.31 -10.36 8.70
N ASP A 106 23.62 -10.40 8.83
CA ASP A 106 24.42 -11.62 9.01
C ASP A 106 24.90 -11.85 10.46
N GLY A 107 24.61 -10.87 11.34
CA GLY A 107 25.04 -10.90 12.74
C GLY A 107 26.51 -10.52 12.97
N GLN A 108 27.26 -10.19 11.90
CA GLN A 108 28.64 -9.72 12.00
C GLN A 108 28.73 -8.18 11.95
N ARG A 109 28.03 -7.58 10.99
CA ARG A 109 27.98 -6.13 10.81
C ARG A 109 26.64 -5.55 11.24
N TYR A 110 25.56 -6.28 10.98
CA TYR A 110 24.19 -5.87 11.22
C TYR A 110 23.38 -6.99 11.85
N GLY A 111 22.35 -6.60 12.61
CA GLY A 111 21.42 -7.52 13.21
C GLY A 111 21.93 -8.12 14.51
N LEU A 112 21.27 -9.20 14.94
CA LEU A 112 21.56 -9.91 16.17
C LEU A 112 22.86 -10.72 16.04
N SER A 113 23.84 -10.47 16.91
CA SER A 113 25.07 -11.26 16.97
C SER A 113 24.89 -12.48 17.90
N ALA A 114 25.32 -13.67 17.45
CA ALA A 114 25.33 -14.89 18.24
C ALA A 114 26.68 -15.08 18.94
N GLN A 115 26.78 -14.57 20.17
CA GLN A 115 28.03 -14.59 20.95
C GLN A 115 28.47 -16.00 21.38
N ASP A 116 27.55 -16.96 21.41
CA ASP A 116 27.75 -18.36 21.79
C ASP A 116 28.08 -19.28 20.59
N ALA A 117 28.26 -18.70 19.42
CA ALA A 117 28.60 -19.47 18.22
C ALA A 117 30.01 -20.08 18.28
N LYS A 118 30.13 -21.33 17.86
CA LYS A 118 31.41 -22.08 17.92
C LYS A 118 32.36 -21.75 16.77
N ASN A 119 31.82 -21.26 15.68
CA ASN A 119 32.57 -20.91 14.47
C ASN A 119 31.77 -19.95 13.60
N LEU A 120 32.36 -19.45 12.52
CA LEU A 120 31.72 -18.46 11.65
C LEU A 120 30.40 -18.94 11.01
N SER A 121 30.34 -20.20 10.57
CA SER A 121 29.12 -20.77 9.98
C SER A 121 27.98 -20.78 11.00
N SER A 122 28.23 -21.32 12.21
CA SER A 122 27.24 -21.34 13.27
C SER A 122 26.86 -19.94 13.76
N SER A 123 27.76 -18.95 13.64
CA SER A 123 27.43 -17.55 13.95
C SER A 123 26.38 -17.00 13.00
N TYR A 124 26.53 -17.23 11.69
CA TYR A 124 25.52 -16.82 10.71
C TYR A 124 24.20 -17.55 10.91
N GLU A 125 24.22 -18.86 11.10
CA GLU A 125 23.02 -19.68 11.29
C GLU A 125 22.22 -19.22 12.51
N LEU A 126 22.86 -19.13 13.68
CA LEU A 126 22.23 -18.72 14.92
C LEU A 126 21.74 -17.26 14.90
N ALA A 127 22.52 -16.36 14.29
CA ALA A 127 22.10 -14.96 14.14
C ALA A 127 20.82 -14.84 13.32
N ARG A 128 20.70 -15.57 12.23
CA ARG A 128 19.51 -15.56 11.37
C ARG A 128 18.35 -16.35 11.98
N GLU A 129 18.64 -17.47 12.64
CA GLU A 129 17.63 -18.26 13.33
C GLU A 129 16.91 -17.45 14.44
N ARG A 130 17.69 -16.74 15.26
CA ARG A 130 17.18 -15.98 16.41
C ARG A 130 16.70 -14.56 16.04
N GLY A 131 17.32 -13.94 15.02
CA GLY A 131 17.07 -12.58 14.63
C GLY A 131 15.89 -12.38 13.67
N PHE A 132 15.42 -13.44 13.00
CA PHE A 132 14.27 -13.39 12.11
C PHE A 132 13.13 -14.24 12.65
N GLU A 133 11.93 -13.65 12.72
CA GLU A 133 10.73 -14.37 13.07
C GLU A 133 10.19 -15.22 11.89
N ALA A 134 9.19 -16.04 12.15
CA ALA A 134 8.66 -17.02 11.20
C ALA A 134 8.22 -16.40 9.88
N GLU A 135 7.52 -15.27 9.91
CA GLU A 135 7.05 -14.58 8.69
C GLU A 135 8.21 -14.02 7.86
N ASN A 136 9.20 -13.41 8.51
CA ASN A 136 10.41 -12.95 7.82
C ASN A 136 11.13 -14.08 7.11
N LYS A 137 11.31 -15.22 7.78
CA LYS A 137 11.91 -16.43 7.23
C LYS A 137 11.13 -16.95 6.04
N ARG A 138 9.78 -16.98 6.13
CA ARG A 138 8.90 -17.40 5.04
C ARG A 138 9.10 -16.53 3.80
N ARG A 139 9.08 -15.20 3.96
CA ARG A 139 9.30 -14.25 2.85
C ARG A 139 10.70 -14.37 2.24
N ILE A 140 11.73 -14.55 3.06
CA ILE A 140 13.11 -14.77 2.58
C ILE A 140 13.17 -16.06 1.74
N MET A 141 12.54 -17.14 2.19
CA MET A 141 12.53 -18.41 1.45
C MET A 141 11.79 -18.30 0.13
N ILE A 142 10.60 -17.68 0.12
CA ILE A 142 9.83 -17.43 -1.11
C ILE A 142 10.65 -16.57 -2.07
N GLY A 143 11.25 -15.48 -1.57
CA GLY A 143 12.08 -14.59 -2.39
C GLY A 143 13.28 -15.29 -2.99
N THR A 144 13.97 -16.10 -2.22
CA THR A 144 15.10 -16.90 -2.69
C THR A 144 14.68 -17.88 -3.79
N TYR A 145 13.51 -18.52 -3.64
CA TYR A 145 12.96 -19.42 -4.63
C TYR A 145 12.64 -18.71 -5.94
N VAL A 146 11.90 -17.60 -5.89
CA VAL A 146 11.48 -16.88 -7.11
C VAL A 146 12.65 -16.20 -7.84
N LEU A 147 13.75 -15.92 -7.15
CA LEU A 147 14.98 -15.39 -7.75
C LEU A 147 15.95 -16.47 -8.22
N SER A 148 15.70 -17.75 -7.93
CA SER A 148 16.60 -18.82 -8.30
C SER A 148 16.58 -19.13 -9.80
N SER A 149 17.66 -19.73 -10.29
CA SER A 149 17.80 -20.12 -11.69
C SER A 149 16.66 -21.05 -12.13
N GLY A 150 16.06 -20.78 -13.29
CA GLY A 150 14.89 -21.49 -13.82
C GLY A 150 13.54 -20.96 -13.36
N TYR A 151 13.45 -20.24 -12.24
CA TYR A 151 12.20 -19.66 -11.73
C TYR A 151 12.12 -18.14 -11.93
N TYR A 152 13.24 -17.46 -12.08
CA TYR A 152 13.31 -16.01 -12.26
C TYR A 152 12.44 -15.51 -13.43
N ASP A 153 12.56 -16.11 -14.60
CA ASP A 153 11.75 -15.72 -15.79
C ASP A 153 10.27 -16.09 -15.61
N ALA A 154 10.01 -17.23 -14.98
CA ALA A 154 8.65 -17.75 -14.81
C ALA A 154 7.84 -16.95 -13.79
N TYR A 155 8.46 -16.39 -12.75
CA TYR A 155 7.80 -15.68 -11.67
C TYR A 155 8.16 -14.22 -11.62
N TYR A 156 9.42 -13.86 -11.30
CA TYR A 156 9.81 -12.48 -11.03
C TYR A 156 9.63 -11.59 -12.27
N LYS A 157 10.14 -12.01 -13.41
CA LYS A 157 10.02 -11.26 -14.66
C LYS A 157 8.57 -11.10 -15.13
N ARG A 158 7.75 -12.13 -14.97
CA ARG A 158 6.31 -12.05 -15.26
C ARG A 158 5.60 -11.09 -14.32
N ALA A 159 5.91 -11.12 -13.03
CA ALA A 159 5.37 -10.19 -12.05
C ALA A 159 5.74 -8.73 -12.40
N GLN A 160 6.99 -8.47 -12.79
CA GLN A 160 7.43 -7.15 -13.26
C GLN A 160 6.69 -6.71 -14.53
N THR A 161 6.38 -7.63 -15.44
CA THR A 161 5.59 -7.32 -16.64
C THR A 161 4.15 -6.90 -16.27
N VAL A 162 3.51 -7.62 -15.35
CA VAL A 162 2.17 -7.27 -14.87
C VAL A 162 2.20 -5.96 -14.09
N ARG A 163 3.23 -5.72 -13.26
CA ARG A 163 3.43 -4.43 -12.59
C ARG A 163 3.49 -3.26 -13.58
N THR A 164 4.26 -3.42 -14.65
CA THR A 164 4.34 -2.39 -15.72
C THR A 164 2.97 -2.13 -16.33
N LYS A 165 2.17 -3.16 -16.57
CA LYS A 165 0.81 -3.02 -17.08
C LYS A 165 -0.10 -2.28 -16.09
N LEU A 166 -0.02 -2.60 -14.79
CA LEU A 166 -0.74 -1.86 -13.75
C LEU A 166 -0.37 -0.37 -13.77
N ILE A 167 0.91 -0.02 -13.84
CA ILE A 167 1.37 1.36 -13.94
C ILE A 167 0.70 2.07 -15.12
N GLN A 168 0.71 1.46 -16.31
CA GLN A 168 0.10 2.02 -17.50
C GLN A 168 -1.42 2.20 -17.37
N GLU A 169 -2.11 1.26 -16.74
CA GLU A 169 -3.56 1.36 -16.48
C GLU A 169 -3.87 2.52 -15.53
N PHE A 170 -3.11 2.70 -14.43
CA PHE A 170 -3.26 3.84 -13.53
C PHE A 170 -2.97 5.18 -14.21
N GLU A 171 -1.90 5.28 -15.00
CA GLU A 171 -1.58 6.47 -15.79
C GLU A 171 -2.71 6.83 -16.76
N ALA A 172 -3.28 5.84 -17.45
CA ALA A 172 -4.42 6.04 -18.33
C ALA A 172 -5.66 6.54 -17.58
N VAL A 173 -5.96 5.99 -16.40
CA VAL A 173 -7.07 6.46 -15.55
C VAL A 173 -6.83 7.90 -15.11
N PHE A 174 -5.64 8.23 -14.58
CA PHE A 174 -5.30 9.58 -14.14
C PHE A 174 -5.27 10.63 -15.26
N SER A 175 -5.22 10.21 -16.52
CA SER A 175 -5.42 11.16 -17.63
C SER A 175 -6.85 11.73 -17.70
N SER A 176 -7.81 11.13 -17.00
CA SER A 176 -9.24 11.46 -17.04
C SER A 176 -9.86 11.80 -15.71
N VAL A 177 -9.15 11.59 -14.60
CA VAL A 177 -9.58 11.88 -13.23
C VAL A 177 -8.43 12.54 -12.45
N ASP A 178 -8.79 13.36 -11.46
CA ASP A 178 -7.81 14.02 -10.57
C ASP A 178 -7.37 13.07 -9.44
N TYR A 179 -8.31 12.27 -8.94
CA TYR A 179 -8.11 11.34 -7.82
C TYR A 179 -8.83 10.03 -8.09
N ILE A 180 -8.37 8.99 -7.40
CA ILE A 180 -9.05 7.70 -7.35
C ILE A 180 -9.46 7.45 -5.90
N VAL A 181 -10.65 6.87 -5.69
CA VAL A 181 -11.19 6.54 -4.37
C VAL A 181 -11.67 5.09 -4.32
N GLY A 182 -11.54 4.48 -3.15
CA GLY A 182 -12.03 3.14 -2.85
C GLY A 182 -11.94 2.80 -1.37
N PRO A 183 -12.35 1.59 -0.95
CA PRO A 183 -12.15 1.11 0.41
C PRO A 183 -10.65 0.90 0.70
N THR A 184 -10.24 1.08 1.96
CA THR A 184 -8.87 0.75 2.40
C THR A 184 -8.72 -0.75 2.65
N ALA A 185 -9.75 -1.38 3.19
CA ALA A 185 -9.79 -2.81 3.46
C ALA A 185 -11.16 -3.38 3.07
N PRO A 186 -11.24 -4.66 2.68
CA PRO A 186 -12.50 -5.27 2.27
C PRO A 186 -13.45 -5.58 3.44
N LEU A 187 -12.94 -5.62 4.66
CA LEU A 187 -13.64 -6.02 5.88
C LEU A 187 -13.33 -5.03 7.00
N THR A 188 -14.17 -5.04 8.04
CA THR A 188 -13.85 -4.44 9.34
C THR A 188 -12.81 -5.29 10.10
N ALA A 189 -12.33 -4.81 11.24
CA ALA A 189 -11.41 -5.57 12.09
C ALA A 189 -12.00 -6.93 12.50
N PHE A 190 -11.21 -7.98 12.36
CA PHE A 190 -11.55 -9.34 12.82
C PHE A 190 -11.14 -9.55 14.28
N LYS A 191 -11.69 -10.61 14.92
CA LYS A 191 -11.39 -10.90 16.32
C LYS A 191 -9.96 -11.41 16.52
N LEU A 192 -9.38 -11.13 17.68
CA LEU A 192 -8.06 -11.67 18.04
C LEU A 192 -8.07 -13.20 17.97
N GLY A 193 -7.11 -13.77 17.26
CA GLY A 193 -6.98 -15.21 17.03
C GLY A 193 -7.80 -15.76 15.88
N GLU A 194 -8.68 -14.99 15.26
CA GLU A 194 -9.34 -15.34 14.01
C GLU A 194 -8.30 -15.26 12.85
N ASN A 195 -8.35 -16.11 11.88
CA ASN A 195 -7.43 -16.16 10.72
C ASN A 195 -5.95 -16.49 11.03
N VAL A 196 -5.57 -16.86 12.24
CA VAL A 196 -4.17 -17.20 12.58
C VAL A 196 -3.69 -18.42 11.78
N ASP A 197 -4.57 -19.35 11.51
CA ASP A 197 -4.27 -20.61 10.83
C ASP A 197 -4.45 -20.54 9.28
N ASP A 198 -4.94 -19.40 8.75
CA ASP A 198 -5.13 -19.19 7.31
C ASP A 198 -4.35 -17.94 6.83
N PRO A 199 -3.08 -18.09 6.41
CA PRO A 199 -2.30 -16.98 5.87
C PRO A 199 -2.93 -16.31 4.65
N LEU A 200 -3.73 -17.04 3.85
CA LEU A 200 -4.36 -16.48 2.66
C LEU A 200 -5.44 -15.46 3.01
N GLN A 201 -6.24 -15.71 4.05
CA GLN A 201 -7.23 -14.75 4.53
C GLN A 201 -6.56 -13.47 5.06
N MET A 202 -5.45 -13.61 5.77
CA MET A 202 -4.65 -12.45 6.20
C MET A 202 -4.12 -11.65 5.02
N TYR A 203 -3.69 -12.31 3.96
CA TYR A 203 -3.18 -11.65 2.76
C TYR A 203 -4.27 -10.92 1.96
N LEU A 204 -5.50 -11.45 1.95
CA LEU A 204 -6.63 -10.80 1.29
C LEU A 204 -7.01 -9.46 1.95
N ALA A 205 -6.68 -9.25 3.22
CA ALA A 205 -6.90 -7.97 3.89
C ALA A 205 -6.13 -6.80 3.22
N ASP A 206 -5.00 -7.08 2.56
CA ASP A 206 -4.15 -6.07 1.90
C ASP A 206 -4.55 -5.78 0.45
N ILE A 207 -5.54 -6.51 -0.11
CA ILE A 207 -5.84 -6.48 -1.55
C ILE A 207 -6.13 -5.08 -2.09
N MET A 208 -6.71 -4.21 -1.25
CA MET A 208 -7.12 -2.85 -1.64
C MET A 208 -5.94 -1.85 -1.64
N THR A 209 -4.81 -2.16 -0.99
CA THR A 209 -3.69 -1.22 -0.81
C THR A 209 -2.45 -1.59 -1.62
N VAL A 210 -2.28 -2.86 -1.98
CA VAL A 210 -1.06 -3.31 -2.68
C VAL A 210 -0.85 -2.66 -4.04
N ALA A 211 -1.91 -2.30 -4.75
CA ALA A 211 -1.80 -1.71 -6.07
C ALA A 211 -1.12 -0.35 -6.05
N ALA A 212 -1.47 0.53 -5.11
CA ALA A 212 -0.81 1.83 -4.94
C ALA A 212 0.69 1.69 -4.68
N ASN A 213 1.08 0.70 -3.85
CA ASN A 213 2.48 0.37 -3.57
C ASN A 213 3.22 -0.15 -4.80
N LEU A 214 2.61 -1.04 -5.58
CA LEU A 214 3.20 -1.59 -6.81
C LEU A 214 3.41 -0.53 -7.89
N VAL A 215 2.46 0.38 -8.01
CA VAL A 215 2.48 1.47 -9.01
C VAL A 215 3.39 2.61 -8.55
N GLY A 216 3.58 2.80 -7.24
CA GLY A 216 4.42 3.85 -6.67
C GLY A 216 3.74 5.22 -6.68
N ILE A 217 2.45 5.25 -6.37
CA ILE A 217 1.65 6.48 -6.27
C ILE A 217 1.34 6.82 -4.81
N PRO A 218 1.16 8.09 -4.47
CA PRO A 218 0.74 8.48 -3.14
C PRO A 218 -0.70 8.04 -2.87
N ALA A 219 -0.92 7.53 -1.66
CA ALA A 219 -2.23 7.10 -1.18
C ALA A 219 -2.39 7.48 0.30
N ILE A 220 -3.62 7.76 0.71
CA ILE A 220 -3.97 8.04 2.10
C ILE A 220 -5.29 7.36 2.44
N SER A 221 -5.37 6.80 3.64
CA SER A 221 -6.61 6.30 4.23
C SER A 221 -7.12 7.29 5.27
N ILE A 222 -8.39 7.65 5.19
CA ILE A 222 -9.07 8.49 6.17
C ILE A 222 -10.27 7.75 6.76
N PRO A 223 -10.75 8.14 7.94
CA PRO A 223 -11.95 7.56 8.51
C PRO A 223 -13.18 7.75 7.62
N ALA A 224 -13.94 6.69 7.44
CA ALA A 224 -15.31 6.69 6.93
C ALA A 224 -16.27 6.39 8.12
N PRO A 225 -17.60 6.48 7.96
CA PRO A 225 -18.53 6.08 9.02
C PRO A 225 -18.27 4.64 9.51
N GLU A 226 -18.51 4.41 10.79
CA GLU A 226 -18.29 3.09 11.42
C GLU A 226 -19.35 2.07 10.99
N VAL A 227 -18.97 0.79 11.02
CA VAL A 227 -19.85 -0.36 10.88
C VAL A 227 -19.89 -1.10 12.21
N GLU A 228 -21.04 -1.15 12.86
CA GLU A 228 -21.24 -1.82 14.16
C GLU A 228 -20.25 -1.38 15.26
N GLY A 229 -19.83 -0.10 15.25
CA GLY A 229 -18.84 0.46 16.17
C GLY A 229 -17.38 0.12 15.81
N LEU A 230 -17.13 -0.45 14.64
CA LEU A 230 -15.79 -0.71 14.12
C LEU A 230 -15.44 0.31 13.04
N PRO A 231 -14.20 0.86 13.05
CA PRO A 231 -13.77 1.84 12.07
C PRO A 231 -13.64 1.24 10.68
N VAL A 232 -13.99 2.03 9.66
CA VAL A 232 -13.81 1.74 8.24
C VAL A 232 -12.94 2.84 7.63
N GLY A 233 -12.02 2.48 6.75
CA GLY A 233 -11.18 3.42 6.00
C GLY A 233 -11.65 3.60 4.56
N ILE A 234 -11.72 4.85 4.12
CA ILE A 234 -11.80 5.20 2.70
C ILE A 234 -10.43 5.66 2.22
N GLN A 235 -9.97 5.12 1.11
CA GLN A 235 -8.65 5.38 0.55
C GLN A 235 -8.76 6.34 -0.64
N PHE A 236 -7.89 7.35 -0.65
CA PHE A 236 -7.64 8.20 -1.81
C PHE A 236 -6.27 7.93 -2.39
N MET A 237 -6.17 7.99 -3.71
CA MET A 237 -4.93 7.89 -4.47
C MET A 237 -4.83 9.07 -5.44
N ALA A 238 -3.61 9.57 -5.66
CA ALA A 238 -3.33 10.65 -6.61
C ALA A 238 -2.18 10.26 -7.55
N PRO A 239 -1.97 10.97 -8.68
CA PRO A 239 -0.81 10.75 -9.52
C PRO A 239 0.50 10.90 -8.76
N GLN A 240 1.56 10.27 -9.24
CA GLN A 240 2.89 10.37 -8.65
C GLN A 240 3.32 11.84 -8.48
N HIS A 241 3.95 12.17 -7.36
CA HIS A 241 4.33 13.54 -6.96
C HIS A 241 3.16 14.51 -6.67
N HIS A 242 1.94 14.02 -6.50
CA HIS A 242 0.78 14.84 -6.16
C HIS A 242 0.36 14.70 -4.68
N ASP A 243 1.33 14.49 -3.77
CA ASP A 243 1.10 14.29 -2.33
C ASP A 243 0.31 15.45 -1.71
N ARG A 244 0.65 16.71 -2.05
CA ARG A 244 -0.06 17.88 -1.55
C ARG A 244 -1.54 17.90 -2.01
N ALA A 245 -1.80 17.58 -3.26
CA ALA A 245 -3.15 17.51 -3.80
C ALA A 245 -3.95 16.38 -3.15
N LEU A 246 -3.29 15.24 -2.88
CA LEU A 246 -3.88 14.12 -2.14
C LEU A 246 -4.30 14.52 -0.73
N LEU A 247 -3.42 15.19 0.02
CA LEU A 247 -3.72 15.69 1.36
C LEU A 247 -4.87 16.71 1.32
N SER A 248 -4.96 17.53 0.28
CA SER A 248 -6.01 18.51 0.07
C SER A 248 -7.40 17.85 -0.02
N ILE A 249 -7.58 16.90 -0.94
CA ILE A 249 -8.86 16.20 -1.10
C ILE A 249 -9.21 15.34 0.12
N ALA A 250 -8.22 14.72 0.74
CA ALA A 250 -8.41 13.92 1.94
C ALA A 250 -8.88 14.77 3.13
N GLN A 251 -8.27 15.93 3.38
CA GLN A 251 -8.66 16.85 4.44
C GLN A 251 -10.05 17.44 4.20
N ALA A 252 -10.35 17.80 2.95
CA ALA A 252 -11.68 18.27 2.58
C ALA A 252 -12.75 17.20 2.81
N THR A 253 -12.45 15.94 2.53
CA THR A 253 -13.37 14.81 2.76
C THR A 253 -13.54 14.51 4.25
N GLU A 254 -12.46 14.54 5.04
CA GLU A 254 -12.49 14.35 6.50
C GLU A 254 -13.42 15.36 7.18
N GLN A 255 -13.59 16.57 6.62
CA GLN A 255 -14.48 17.61 7.13
C GLN A 255 -15.95 17.41 6.76
N LEU A 256 -16.29 16.47 5.86
CA LEU A 256 -17.67 16.11 5.51
C LEU A 256 -18.25 15.05 6.45
N ALA A 257 -17.41 14.30 7.16
CA ALA A 257 -17.83 13.25 8.10
C ALA A 257 -18.13 13.85 9.46
#